data_9bb85d800c08c04f05fc2a53dceb4d72
#
_entry.id   9bb85d800c08c04f05fc2a53dceb4d72
#
_cell.length_a   1.000
_cell.length_b   1.000
_cell.length_c   1.000
_cell.angle_alpha   90.00
_cell.angle_beta   90.00
_cell.angle_gamma   90.00
#
_symmetry.space_group_name_H-M   'P 1'
#
loop_
_entity.id
_entity.type
_entity.pdbx_description
1 polymer ?
#
loop_
_entity_poly.entity_id
_entity_poly.type
_entity_poly.pdbx_seq_one_letter_code
_entity_poly.pdbx_strand_id
1 'polypeptide(L)'
;MAGGRRLRARWAALGTFVVVWNVVTACAGPYQYYGGTGLHDATTAEVAGVWDNVEGTHVVLREDGTALLERLDGQDFDFEDGWRLTGTGTWQLTDDDGGQVVRLTLTARTRVERRSSVSATDASAPEPPSAYAWSFYVDRDQHDKVKLFFFYGDPDIGNAFVMTRNPVS
;
A
#
# COMPACT_ATOMS: atom_id res chain seq x y z
N MET A 1 32.86 78.66 28.62
CA MET A 1 33.45 77.33 28.86
C MET A 1 32.43 76.30 28.51
N ALA A 2 32.58 75.60 27.40
CA ALA A 2 31.61 74.74 26.79
C ALA A 2 32.01 73.31 27.01
N GLY A 3 31.14 72.52 27.59
CA GLY A 3 31.31 71.05 27.76
C GLY A 3 30.33 70.31 26.88
N GLY A 4 30.79 69.91 25.70
CA GLY A 4 30.01 69.09 24.78
C GLY A 4 29.97 67.66 25.21
N ARG A 5 28.79 67.15 25.52
CA ARG A 5 28.53 65.73 25.74
C ARG A 5 28.21 65.07 24.39
N ARG A 6 29.12 64.23 23.92
CA ARG A 6 28.90 63.40 22.75
C ARG A 6 28.01 62.20 23.14
N LEU A 7 26.79 62.17 22.63
CA LEU A 7 25.93 61.04 22.65
C LEU A 7 26.52 59.94 21.72
N ARG A 8 26.97 58.86 22.29
CA ARG A 8 27.32 57.66 21.52
C ARG A 8 26.04 56.89 21.22
N ALA A 9 25.57 56.99 20.00
CA ALA A 9 24.52 56.11 19.50
C ALA A 9 25.02 54.68 19.48
N ARG A 10 24.42 53.83 20.34
CA ARG A 10 24.63 52.41 20.33
C ARG A 10 23.68 51.86 19.27
N TRP A 11 24.21 51.51 18.14
CA TRP A 11 23.50 50.69 17.13
C TRP A 11 23.39 49.28 17.70
N ALA A 12 22.20 48.94 18.16
CA ALA A 12 21.86 47.54 18.43
C ALA A 12 21.68 46.87 17.09
N ALA A 13 22.65 46.02 16.74
CA ALA A 13 22.54 45.14 15.62
C ALA A 13 21.43 44.10 15.94
N LEU A 14 20.24 44.33 15.42
CA LEU A 14 19.21 43.30 15.35
C LEU A 14 19.73 42.22 14.40
N GLY A 15 20.32 41.18 14.97
CA GLY A 15 20.62 39.97 14.27
C GLY A 15 19.30 39.30 13.85
N THR A 16 18.97 39.45 12.58
CA THR A 16 17.90 38.69 11.96
C THR A 16 18.28 37.21 11.98
N PHE A 17 17.76 36.49 12.96
CA PHE A 17 17.86 35.04 13.00
C PHE A 17 16.93 34.52 11.91
N VAL A 18 17.46 34.35 10.69
CA VAL A 18 16.79 33.60 9.65
C VAL A 18 16.86 32.13 10.08
N VAL A 19 15.80 31.66 10.76
CA VAL A 19 15.56 30.26 10.95
C VAL A 19 15.23 29.70 9.57
N VAL A 20 16.23 29.22 8.88
CA VAL A 20 16.03 28.36 7.71
C VAL A 20 15.39 27.10 8.24
N TRP A 21 14.08 27.04 8.24
CA TRP A 21 13.35 25.78 8.28
C TRP A 21 13.76 25.04 7.01
N ASN A 22 14.78 24.20 7.13
CA ASN A 22 14.95 23.10 6.23
C ASN A 22 13.66 22.27 6.39
N VAL A 23 12.70 22.55 5.53
CA VAL A 23 11.66 21.60 5.21
C VAL A 23 12.45 20.46 4.54
N VAL A 24 12.90 19.52 5.36
CA VAL A 24 13.22 18.20 4.90
C VAL A 24 11.86 17.67 4.45
N THR A 25 11.51 17.97 3.20
CA THR A 25 10.61 17.13 2.45
C THR A 25 11.38 15.82 2.36
N ALA A 26 11.33 15.04 3.47
CA ALA A 26 11.57 13.64 3.38
C ALA A 26 10.72 13.23 2.17
N CYS A 27 11.35 12.67 1.16
CA CYS A 27 10.65 11.89 0.18
C CYS A 27 9.94 10.82 1.00
N ALA A 28 8.73 11.15 1.47
CA ALA A 28 7.82 10.19 2.01
C ALA A 28 7.41 9.35 0.81
N GLY A 29 8.27 8.42 0.46
CA GLY A 29 7.92 7.36 -0.46
C GLY A 29 6.70 6.63 0.12
N PRO A 30 6.07 5.75 -0.64
CA PRO A 30 4.90 4.97 -0.22
C PRO A 30 5.08 4.21 1.09
N TYR A 31 6.30 4.08 1.58
CA TYR A 31 6.67 3.62 2.91
C TYR A 31 6.07 4.41 4.09
N GLN A 32 5.54 5.60 3.88
CA GLN A 32 4.72 6.24 4.91
C GLN A 32 3.52 5.37 5.32
N TYR A 33 3.11 4.43 4.46
CA TYR A 33 2.07 3.44 4.73
C TYR A 33 2.56 2.20 5.49
N TYR A 34 3.84 2.08 5.86
CA TYR A 34 4.27 1.05 6.81
C TYR A 34 3.59 1.20 8.17
N GLY A 35 3.13 2.38 8.48
CA GLY A 35 2.26 2.64 9.61
C GLY A 35 0.77 2.36 9.35
N GLY A 36 0.42 1.92 8.13
CA GLY A 36 -0.97 1.71 7.71
C GLY A 36 -1.63 2.95 7.13
N THR A 37 -2.89 2.82 6.74
CA THR A 37 -3.68 3.89 6.10
C THR A 37 -4.36 4.82 7.11
N GLY A 38 -4.46 4.40 8.38
CA GLY A 38 -5.23 5.09 9.41
C GLY A 38 -6.76 4.99 9.21
N LEU A 39 -7.22 4.15 8.28
CA LEU A 39 -8.65 3.92 8.07
C LEU A 39 -9.16 2.84 9.04
N HIS A 40 -10.19 3.15 9.82
CA HIS A 40 -10.75 2.27 10.85
C HIS A 40 -12.26 2.08 10.73
N ASP A 41 -12.91 2.67 9.73
CA ASP A 41 -14.36 2.76 9.61
C ASP A 41 -14.97 1.98 8.44
N ALA A 42 -14.15 1.26 7.67
CA ALA A 42 -14.68 0.40 6.62
C ALA A 42 -15.42 -0.80 7.23
N THR A 43 -16.55 -1.12 6.65
CA THR A 43 -17.37 -2.27 7.08
C THR A 43 -17.08 -3.51 6.25
N THR A 44 -17.34 -4.68 6.80
CA THR A 44 -17.25 -5.95 6.06
C THR A 44 -18.11 -5.92 4.78
N ALA A 45 -19.28 -5.30 4.81
CA ALA A 45 -20.16 -5.17 3.64
C ALA A 45 -19.57 -4.25 2.55
N GLU A 46 -18.80 -3.22 2.92
CA GLU A 46 -18.10 -2.37 1.96
C GLU A 46 -16.91 -3.10 1.32
N VAL A 47 -16.26 -3.98 2.06
CA VAL A 47 -15.12 -4.77 1.58
C VAL A 47 -15.57 -6.01 0.80
N ALA A 48 -16.66 -6.65 1.19
CA ALA A 48 -17.23 -7.76 0.44
C ALA A 48 -17.65 -7.30 -0.96
N GLY A 49 -17.31 -8.07 -1.99
CA GLY A 49 -17.62 -7.74 -3.37
C GLY A 49 -16.61 -8.28 -4.37
N VAL A 50 -16.69 -7.75 -5.57
CA VAL A 50 -15.83 -8.11 -6.70
C VAL A 50 -14.75 -7.05 -6.85
N TRP A 51 -13.52 -7.50 -6.93
CA TRP A 51 -12.32 -6.67 -6.99
C TRP A 51 -11.48 -7.02 -8.21
N ASP A 52 -11.16 -6.03 -9.01
CA ASP A 52 -10.36 -6.20 -10.21
C ASP A 52 -9.10 -5.32 -10.17
N ASN A 53 -8.06 -5.81 -10.83
CA ASN A 53 -6.84 -5.06 -11.10
C ASN A 53 -6.65 -4.90 -12.62
N VAL A 54 -5.96 -3.84 -13.02
CA VAL A 54 -5.69 -3.54 -14.44
C VAL A 54 -4.90 -4.63 -15.18
N GLU A 55 -4.20 -5.49 -14.46
CA GLU A 55 -3.43 -6.60 -15.01
C GLU A 55 -4.26 -7.90 -15.17
N GLY A 56 -5.57 -7.84 -14.89
CA GLY A 56 -6.49 -8.95 -15.07
C GLY A 56 -6.58 -9.92 -13.89
N THR A 57 -6.17 -9.49 -12.70
CA THR A 57 -6.49 -10.19 -11.45
C THR A 57 -7.96 -9.94 -11.11
N HIS A 58 -8.64 -11.00 -10.65
CA HIS A 58 -10.03 -10.94 -10.22
C HIS A 58 -10.17 -11.63 -8.86
N VAL A 59 -10.75 -10.96 -7.87
CA VAL A 59 -10.98 -11.50 -6.53
C VAL A 59 -12.41 -11.24 -6.11
N VAL A 60 -13.09 -12.27 -5.64
CA VAL A 60 -14.44 -12.16 -5.05
C VAL A 60 -14.33 -12.42 -3.56
N LEU A 61 -14.64 -11.42 -2.75
CA LEU A 61 -14.74 -11.52 -1.30
C LEU A 61 -16.22 -11.63 -0.92
N ARG A 62 -16.65 -12.78 -0.38
CA ARG A 62 -18.03 -12.98 0.00
C ARG A 62 -18.26 -12.61 1.47
N GLU A 63 -19.46 -12.18 1.80
CA GLU A 63 -19.81 -11.79 3.18
C GLU A 63 -19.70 -12.94 4.19
N ASP A 64 -19.74 -14.19 3.71
CA ASP A 64 -19.54 -15.38 4.54
C ASP A 64 -18.06 -15.67 4.89
N GLY A 65 -17.15 -14.79 4.48
CA GLY A 65 -15.72 -14.93 4.71
C GLY A 65 -15.01 -15.85 3.72
N THR A 66 -15.71 -16.37 2.72
CA THR A 66 -15.08 -17.14 1.62
C THR A 66 -14.57 -16.23 0.52
N ALA A 67 -13.55 -16.68 -0.21
CA ALA A 67 -12.97 -15.95 -1.32
C ALA A 67 -12.73 -16.83 -2.54
N LEU A 68 -12.87 -16.22 -3.72
CA LEU A 68 -12.41 -16.75 -4.99
C LEU A 68 -11.30 -15.86 -5.51
N LEU A 69 -10.20 -16.45 -5.95
CA LEU A 69 -9.04 -15.76 -6.47
C LEU A 69 -8.76 -16.23 -7.89
N GLU A 70 -8.58 -15.30 -8.79
CA GLU A 70 -8.14 -15.56 -10.15
C GLU A 70 -6.93 -14.69 -10.48
N ARG A 71 -5.80 -15.33 -10.78
CA ARG A 71 -4.57 -14.70 -11.25
C ARG A 71 -4.02 -13.64 -10.27
N LEU A 72 -4.08 -13.92 -8.97
CA LEU A 72 -3.55 -13.03 -7.95
C LEU A 72 -2.04 -13.23 -7.82
N ASP A 73 -1.31 -12.14 -7.93
CA ASP A 73 0.15 -12.07 -7.85
C ASP A 73 0.65 -12.26 -6.41
N GLY A 74 1.91 -12.63 -6.26
CA GLY A 74 2.61 -12.61 -4.97
C GLY A 74 2.71 -11.21 -4.40
N GLN A 75 2.89 -11.10 -3.09
CA GLN A 75 3.07 -9.86 -2.37
C GLN A 75 4.55 -9.61 -2.11
N ASP A 76 4.93 -8.37 -1.86
CA ASP A 76 6.29 -7.97 -1.54
C ASP A 76 7.29 -8.48 -2.60
N PHE A 77 8.37 -9.15 -2.19
CA PHE A 77 9.37 -9.70 -3.12
C PHE A 77 8.87 -10.89 -3.94
N ASP A 78 7.86 -11.62 -3.44
CA ASP A 78 7.27 -12.75 -4.18
C ASP A 78 6.57 -12.31 -5.48
N PHE A 79 6.27 -11.03 -5.60
CA PHE A 79 5.77 -10.45 -6.85
C PHE A 79 6.78 -10.57 -8.00
N GLU A 80 8.07 -10.45 -7.71
CA GLU A 80 9.13 -10.54 -8.70
C GLU A 80 9.32 -11.94 -9.25
N ASP A 81 8.91 -12.98 -8.51
CA ASP A 81 8.88 -14.36 -8.96
C ASP A 81 7.92 -14.58 -10.16
N GLY A 82 6.99 -13.63 -10.36
CA GLY A 82 6.11 -13.57 -11.52
C GLY A 82 5.06 -14.67 -11.61
N TRP A 83 4.83 -15.43 -10.54
CA TRP A 83 3.74 -16.39 -10.50
C TRP A 83 2.42 -15.74 -10.09
N ARG A 84 1.33 -16.31 -10.58
CA ARG A 84 -0.05 -15.90 -10.27
C ARG A 84 -0.85 -17.11 -9.82
N LEU A 85 -1.56 -16.97 -8.73
CA LEU A 85 -2.34 -18.03 -8.12
C LEU A 85 -3.84 -17.87 -8.41
N THR A 86 -4.47 -19.00 -8.73
CA THR A 86 -5.93 -19.11 -8.85
C THR A 86 -6.40 -20.18 -7.87
N GLY A 87 -7.51 -19.92 -7.19
CA GLY A 87 -8.05 -20.87 -6.22
C GLY A 87 -9.17 -20.31 -5.38
N THR A 88 -9.45 -21.01 -4.29
CA THR A 88 -10.40 -20.57 -3.27
C THR A 88 -9.70 -20.33 -1.94
N GLY A 89 -10.28 -19.47 -1.13
CA GLY A 89 -9.69 -19.09 0.14
C GLY A 89 -10.70 -18.59 1.14
N THR A 90 -10.18 -18.04 2.23
CA THR A 90 -10.94 -17.32 3.24
C THR A 90 -10.37 -15.93 3.42
N TRP A 91 -11.21 -15.01 3.84
CA TRP A 91 -10.79 -13.65 4.13
C TRP A 91 -11.43 -13.10 5.41
N GLN A 92 -10.79 -12.13 6.00
CA GLN A 92 -11.30 -11.37 7.12
C GLN A 92 -10.81 -9.94 7.08
N LEU A 93 -11.66 -9.00 7.51
CA LEU A 93 -11.26 -7.63 7.78
C LEU A 93 -10.76 -7.57 9.22
N THR A 94 -9.52 -7.14 9.42
CA THR A 94 -8.92 -6.90 10.75
C THR A 94 -8.65 -5.41 10.91
N ASP A 95 -8.64 -4.96 12.15
CA ASP A 95 -8.34 -3.57 12.51
C ASP A 95 -7.13 -3.56 13.44
N ASP A 96 -6.04 -3.00 12.97
CA ASP A 96 -4.78 -2.88 13.67
C ASP A 96 -4.49 -1.39 13.97
N ASP A 97 -3.47 -1.08 14.75
CA ASP A 97 -3.10 0.31 15.09
C ASP A 97 -2.85 1.21 13.87
N GLY A 98 -2.42 0.61 12.76
CA GLY A 98 -2.17 1.31 11.50
C GLY A 98 -3.39 1.45 10.59
N GLY A 99 -4.55 0.92 10.96
CA GLY A 99 -5.76 0.90 10.17
C GLY A 99 -6.18 -0.51 9.74
N GLN A 100 -7.21 -0.57 8.93
CA GLN A 100 -7.84 -1.84 8.55
C GLN A 100 -7.07 -2.55 7.44
N VAL A 101 -7.02 -3.88 7.56
CA VAL A 101 -6.35 -4.79 6.63
C VAL A 101 -7.27 -5.95 6.29
N VAL A 102 -7.38 -6.29 5.01
CA VAL A 102 -7.98 -7.54 4.55
C VAL A 102 -6.92 -8.62 4.56
N ARG A 103 -7.09 -9.62 5.40
CA ARG A 103 -6.25 -10.83 5.38
C ARG A 103 -6.95 -11.90 4.55
N LEU A 104 -6.31 -12.24 3.43
CA LEU A 104 -6.80 -13.24 2.47
C LEU A 104 -5.87 -14.44 2.49
N THR A 105 -6.41 -15.64 2.71
CA THR A 105 -5.62 -16.87 2.76
C THR A 105 -6.12 -17.85 1.72
N LEU A 106 -5.21 -18.33 0.87
CA LEU A 106 -5.47 -19.38 -0.10
C LEU A 106 -5.60 -20.73 0.63
N THR A 107 -6.76 -21.36 0.52
CA THR A 107 -7.03 -22.69 1.13
C THR A 107 -6.95 -23.83 0.13
N ALA A 108 -7.25 -23.57 -1.14
CA ALA A 108 -7.12 -24.55 -2.20
C ALA A 108 -6.67 -23.87 -3.51
N ARG A 109 -5.44 -24.19 -3.93
CA ARG A 109 -4.87 -23.74 -5.20
C ARG A 109 -5.36 -24.64 -6.34
N THR A 110 -5.97 -24.05 -7.36
CA THR A 110 -6.45 -24.80 -8.54
C THR A 110 -5.57 -24.59 -9.77
N ARG A 111 -4.88 -23.44 -9.86
CA ARG A 111 -4.04 -23.10 -11.00
C ARG A 111 -2.89 -22.18 -10.60
N VAL A 112 -1.78 -22.33 -11.34
CA VAL A 112 -0.63 -21.40 -11.32
C VAL A 112 -0.40 -20.94 -12.74
N GLU A 113 -0.19 -19.65 -12.91
CA GLU A 113 0.23 -19.03 -14.16
C GLU A 113 1.52 -18.22 -13.92
N ARG A 114 2.25 -17.95 -14.98
CA ARG A 114 3.36 -16.99 -14.93
C ARG A 114 2.97 -15.70 -15.64
N ARG A 115 3.42 -14.58 -15.10
CA ARG A 115 3.25 -13.28 -15.73
C ARG A 115 4.09 -13.23 -17.01
N SER A 116 3.50 -12.69 -18.08
CA SER A 116 4.13 -12.64 -19.41
C SER A 116 5.41 -11.78 -19.45
N SER A 117 5.60 -10.89 -18.48
CA SER A 117 6.77 -10.02 -18.37
C SER A 117 8.02 -10.74 -17.84
N VAL A 118 7.84 -11.88 -17.20
CA VAL A 118 8.96 -12.69 -16.68
C VAL A 118 9.44 -13.58 -17.80
N SER A 119 10.71 -13.44 -18.19
CA SER A 119 11.31 -14.23 -19.27
C SER A 119 11.23 -15.71 -18.93
N ALA A 120 10.63 -16.50 -19.81
CA ALA A 120 10.45 -17.96 -19.64
C ALA A 120 11.77 -18.75 -19.56
N THR A 121 12.91 -18.06 -19.62
CA THR A 121 14.26 -18.64 -19.62
C THR A 121 14.82 -18.91 -18.22
N ASP A 122 14.18 -18.40 -17.16
CA ASP A 122 14.62 -18.71 -15.81
C ASP A 122 14.03 -20.04 -15.32
N ALA A 123 14.67 -21.13 -15.72
CA ALA A 123 14.39 -22.50 -15.22
C ALA A 123 14.64 -22.63 -13.69
N SER A 124 15.15 -21.58 -13.04
CA SER A 124 15.47 -21.52 -11.62
C SER A 124 14.44 -20.76 -10.78
N ALA A 125 13.35 -20.25 -11.41
CA ALA A 125 12.35 -19.54 -10.64
C ALA A 125 11.67 -20.49 -9.61
N PRO A 126 11.53 -20.04 -8.34
CA PRO A 126 10.99 -20.88 -7.29
C PRO A 126 9.59 -21.39 -7.63
N GLU A 127 9.28 -22.59 -7.17
CA GLU A 127 7.92 -23.13 -7.28
C GLU A 127 6.99 -22.31 -6.38
N PRO A 128 5.84 -21.84 -6.90
CA PRO A 128 4.91 -21.08 -6.09
C PRO A 128 4.35 -21.93 -4.95
N PRO A 129 4.15 -21.32 -3.77
CA PRO A 129 3.70 -22.04 -2.58
C PRO A 129 2.30 -22.65 -2.78
N SER A 130 2.05 -23.79 -2.13
CA SER A 130 0.71 -24.43 -2.14
C SER A 130 -0.30 -23.70 -1.25
N ALA A 131 0.18 -22.97 -0.24
CA ALA A 131 -0.60 -22.11 0.63
C ALA A 131 0.06 -20.71 0.65
N TYR A 132 -0.75 -19.68 0.57
CA TYR A 132 -0.28 -18.29 0.57
C TYR A 132 -1.29 -17.39 1.24
N ALA A 133 -0.80 -16.33 1.85
CA ALA A 133 -1.63 -15.31 2.50
C ALA A 133 -1.23 -13.92 2.02
N TRP A 134 -2.22 -13.10 1.73
CA TRP A 134 -2.06 -11.69 1.38
C TRP A 134 -2.60 -10.81 2.51
N SER A 135 -1.99 -9.65 2.64
CA SER A 135 -2.46 -8.56 3.49
C SER A 135 -2.71 -7.33 2.63
N PHE A 136 -3.98 -7.03 2.37
CA PHE A 136 -4.33 -5.83 1.64
C PHE A 136 -4.65 -4.70 2.61
N TYR A 137 -3.99 -3.59 2.47
CA TYR A 137 -4.39 -2.35 3.13
C TYR A 137 -5.73 -1.89 2.59
N VAL A 138 -6.58 -1.41 3.48
CA VAL A 138 -7.88 -0.81 3.15
C VAL A 138 -7.72 0.71 3.18
N ASP A 139 -8.16 1.38 2.13
CA ASP A 139 -8.12 2.84 2.04
C ASP A 139 -9.32 3.34 1.24
N ARG A 140 -9.54 4.65 1.20
CA ARG A 140 -10.56 5.28 0.37
C ARG A 140 -9.90 6.10 -0.74
N ASP A 141 -10.51 6.10 -1.91
CA ASP A 141 -10.09 6.96 -3.00
C ASP A 141 -10.64 8.40 -2.80
N GLN A 142 -10.32 9.29 -3.73
CA GLN A 142 -10.79 10.68 -3.72
C GLN A 142 -12.33 10.83 -3.81
N HIS A 143 -13.05 9.76 -4.10
CA HIS A 143 -14.51 9.69 -4.18
C HIS A 143 -15.12 8.93 -3.01
N ASP A 144 -14.36 8.73 -1.94
CA ASP A 144 -14.76 7.99 -0.73
C ASP A 144 -15.11 6.51 -0.99
N LYS A 145 -14.59 5.93 -2.08
CA LYS A 145 -14.77 4.52 -2.40
C LYS A 145 -13.63 3.70 -1.83
N VAL A 146 -13.97 2.59 -1.18
CA VAL A 146 -12.98 1.63 -0.68
C VAL A 146 -12.14 1.11 -1.84
N LYS A 147 -10.83 1.07 -1.64
CA LYS A 147 -9.83 0.41 -2.48
C LYS A 147 -8.99 -0.53 -1.62
N LEU A 148 -8.48 -1.60 -2.21
CA LEU A 148 -7.57 -2.54 -1.59
C LEU A 148 -6.23 -2.44 -2.29
N PHE A 149 -5.13 -2.50 -1.54
CA PHE A 149 -3.80 -2.51 -2.16
C PHE A 149 -2.78 -3.19 -1.27
N PHE A 150 -1.71 -3.66 -1.88
CA PHE A 150 -0.48 -4.06 -1.19
C PHE A 150 0.74 -3.49 -1.93
N PHE A 151 1.86 -3.41 -1.24
CA PHE A 151 3.13 -3.03 -1.87
C PHE A 151 3.84 -4.25 -2.44
N TYR A 152 4.63 -4.04 -3.50
CA TYR A 152 5.41 -5.08 -4.13
C TYR A 152 6.76 -4.56 -4.64
N GLY A 153 7.73 -5.48 -4.76
CA GLY A 153 9.09 -5.20 -5.24
C GLY A 153 9.93 -4.44 -4.23
N ASP A 154 10.83 -3.63 -4.74
CA ASP A 154 11.74 -2.84 -3.92
C ASP A 154 10.95 -1.82 -3.08
N PRO A 155 11.07 -1.91 -1.77
CA PRO A 155 10.41 -1.00 -0.85
C PRO A 155 10.72 0.48 -1.11
N ASP A 156 11.87 0.84 -1.55
CA ASP A 156 12.27 2.23 -1.80
C ASP A 156 11.57 2.84 -3.03
N ILE A 157 11.07 2.00 -3.94
CA ILE A 157 10.33 2.42 -5.13
C ILE A 157 8.86 2.64 -4.83
N GLY A 158 8.30 1.82 -3.94
CA GLY A 158 6.94 1.94 -3.45
C GLY A 158 5.86 1.65 -4.47
N ASN A 159 6.06 0.62 -5.26
CA ASN A 159 5.04 0.14 -6.17
C ASN A 159 3.85 -0.43 -5.39
N ALA A 160 2.64 -0.06 -5.81
CA ALA A 160 1.40 -0.54 -5.22
C ALA A 160 0.56 -1.34 -6.22
N PHE A 161 0.16 -2.54 -5.80
CA PHE A 161 -0.80 -3.36 -6.50
C PHE A 161 -2.20 -2.98 -6.02
N VAL A 162 -2.92 -2.22 -6.84
CA VAL A 162 -4.21 -1.64 -6.46
C VAL A 162 -5.34 -2.45 -7.08
N MET A 163 -6.32 -2.79 -6.26
CA MET A 163 -7.58 -3.39 -6.67
C MET A 163 -8.72 -2.40 -6.45
N THR A 164 -9.58 -2.30 -7.44
CA THR A 164 -10.77 -1.47 -7.41
C THR A 164 -12.02 -2.33 -7.41
N ARG A 165 -13.03 -1.88 -6.67
CA ARG A 165 -14.29 -2.60 -6.59
C ARG A 165 -15.08 -2.42 -7.88
N ASN A 166 -15.50 -3.52 -8.47
CA ASN A 166 -16.40 -3.49 -9.61
C ASN A 166 -17.81 -3.12 -9.11
N PRO A 167 -18.48 -2.11 -9.70
CA PRO A 167 -19.85 -1.86 -9.35
C PRO A 167 -20.68 -3.09 -9.72
N VAL A 168 -21.40 -3.61 -8.75
CA VAL A 168 -22.38 -4.69 -8.99
C VAL A 168 -23.43 -4.13 -9.96
N SER A 169 -23.46 -4.67 -11.17
CA SER A 169 -24.46 -4.35 -12.20
C SER A 169 -25.82 -4.96 -11.86
#